data_6c3befafde9a516424ba3911b09e59f7
#
_entry.id   6c3befafde9a516424ba3911b09e59f7
#
_cell.length_a   1.000
_cell.length_b   1.000
_cell.length_c   1.000
_cell.angle_alpha   90.00
_cell.angle_beta   90.00
_cell.angle_gamma   90.00
#
_symmetry.space_group_name_H-M   'P 1'
#
loop_
_entity.id
_entity.type
_entity.pdbx_description
1 polymer ?
#
loop_
_entity_poly.entity_id
_entity_poly.type
_entity_poly.pdbx_seq_one_letter_code
_entity_poly.pdbx_strand_id
1 'polypeptide(L)' 'MFSLKAFIKKGLLHAVGKMADYQVILNAAGWMEKGVLDEADLAEINAKIEAQYPVEAEEKIIEEV' A
#
# COMPACT_ATOMS: atom_id res chain seq x y z
N MET A 1 5.53 -22.56 8.71
CA MET A 1 6.84 -21.91 8.86
C MET A 1 6.69 -20.41 8.79
N PHE A 2 7.36 -19.69 9.64
CA PHE A 2 7.25 -18.24 9.68
C PHE A 2 7.92 -17.61 8.46
N SER A 3 7.25 -16.66 7.81
CA SER A 3 7.81 -15.92 6.70
C SER A 3 7.77 -14.43 7.05
N LEU A 4 8.94 -13.82 7.13
CA LEU A 4 9.03 -12.40 7.44
C LEU A 4 8.33 -11.59 6.35
N LYS A 5 8.54 -11.98 5.09
CA LYS A 5 7.91 -11.29 3.97
C LYS A 5 6.38 -11.31 4.11
N ALA A 6 5.81 -12.47 4.36
CA ALA A 6 4.37 -12.60 4.48
C ALA A 6 3.86 -11.82 5.69
N PHE A 7 4.60 -11.86 6.79
CA PHE A 7 4.20 -11.16 7.99
C PHE A 7 4.19 -9.65 7.78
N ILE A 8 5.25 -9.12 7.19
CA ILE A 8 5.37 -7.68 6.94
C ILE A 8 4.31 -7.23 5.94
N LYS A 9 4.16 -7.98 4.85
CA LYS A 9 3.18 -7.64 3.83
C LYS A 9 1.77 -7.59 4.42
N LYS A 10 1.42 -8.61 5.19
CA LYS A 10 0.11 -8.66 5.81
C LYS A 10 -0.09 -7.48 6.76
N GLY A 11 0.93 -7.16 7.54
CA GLY A 11 0.85 -6.04 8.45
C GLY A 11 0.62 -4.72 7.73
N LEU A 12 1.30 -4.52 6.61
CA LEU A 12 1.14 -3.30 5.85
C LEU A 12 -0.24 -3.23 5.20
N LEU A 13 -0.73 -4.36 4.68
CA LEU A 13 -2.06 -4.39 4.11
C LEU A 13 -3.12 -4.07 5.15
N HIS A 14 -2.92 -4.53 6.37
CA HIS A 14 -3.84 -4.23 7.45
C HIS A 14 -3.76 -2.78 7.89
N ALA A 15 -2.61 -2.15 7.71
CA ALA A 15 -2.42 -0.76 8.10
C ALA A 15 -3.09 0.20 7.12
N VAL A 16 -3.40 -0.26 5.91
CA VAL A 16 -4.10 0.58 4.94
C VAL A 16 -5.45 0.98 5.52
N GLY A 17 -5.70 2.28 5.54
CA GLY A 17 -6.91 2.82 6.13
C GLY A 17 -6.78 3.17 7.60
N LYS A 18 -5.74 2.69 8.27
CA LYS A 18 -5.50 3.01 9.69
C LYS A 18 -4.34 3.96 9.86
N MET A 19 -3.38 3.89 8.93
CA MET A 19 -2.26 4.81 8.90
C MET A 19 -2.41 5.68 7.67
N ALA A 20 -1.72 6.82 7.69
CA ALA A 20 -1.70 7.67 6.50
C ALA A 20 -1.09 6.88 5.34
N ASP A 21 -1.61 7.11 4.14
CA ASP A 21 -1.17 6.35 2.96
C ASP A 21 0.33 6.48 2.75
N TYR A 22 0.88 7.69 2.89
CA TYR A 22 2.30 7.89 2.67
C TYR A 22 3.13 7.12 3.69
N GLN A 23 2.60 6.95 4.91
CA GLN A 23 3.28 6.20 5.95
C GLN A 23 3.42 4.73 5.54
N VAL A 24 2.32 4.17 5.01
CA VAL A 24 2.32 2.78 4.57
C VAL A 24 3.31 2.60 3.43
N ILE A 25 3.31 3.53 2.48
CA ILE A 25 4.19 3.44 1.32
C ILE A 25 5.66 3.58 1.74
N LEU A 26 5.94 4.50 2.66
CA LEU A 26 7.30 4.67 3.16
C LEU A 26 7.81 3.41 3.85
N ASN A 27 6.96 2.80 4.67
CA ASN A 27 7.35 1.57 5.34
C ASN A 27 7.58 0.45 4.34
N ALA A 28 6.71 0.35 3.34
CA ALA A 28 6.86 -0.68 2.31
C ALA A 28 8.15 -0.47 1.53
N ALA A 29 8.46 0.77 1.18
CA ALA A 29 9.68 1.07 0.45
C ALA A 29 10.92 0.72 1.28
N GLY A 30 10.87 0.96 2.59
CA GLY A 30 11.96 0.59 3.47
C GLY A 30 12.22 -0.90 3.48
N TRP A 31 11.16 -1.70 3.51
CA TRP A 31 11.29 -3.14 3.48
C TRP A 31 11.75 -3.65 2.12
N MET A 32 11.34 -2.95 1.04
CA MET A 32 11.84 -3.27 -0.28
C MET A 32 13.35 -3.07 -0.36
N GLU A 33 13.81 -1.97 0.22
CA GLU A 33 15.23 -1.65 0.23
C GLU A 33 16.03 -2.72 0.95
N LYS A 34 15.43 -3.29 1.99
CA LYS A 34 16.08 -4.35 2.76
C LYS A 34 15.97 -5.71 2.10
N GLY A 35 15.23 -5.80 1.00
CA GLY A 35 15.09 -7.05 0.29
C GLY A 35 14.01 -7.97 0.84
N VAL A 36 13.21 -7.49 1.77
CA VAL A 36 12.12 -8.29 2.33
C VAL A 36 10.92 -8.30 1.41
N LEU A 37 10.59 -7.15 0.82
CA LEU A 37 9.48 -7.05 -0.13
C LEU A 37 10.03 -6.81 -1.53
N ASP A 38 9.23 -7.12 -2.55
CA ASP A 38 9.60 -6.85 -3.92
C ASP A 38 8.54 -5.96 -4.57
N GLU A 39 8.74 -5.68 -5.86
CA GLU A 39 7.84 -4.77 -6.57
C GLU A 39 6.42 -5.29 -6.62
N ALA A 40 6.26 -6.60 -6.73
CA ALA A 40 4.92 -7.18 -6.78
C ALA A 40 4.19 -6.94 -5.48
N ASP A 41 4.90 -7.04 -4.36
CA ASP A 41 4.31 -6.79 -3.05
C ASP A 41 3.90 -5.33 -2.92
N LEU A 42 4.78 -4.43 -3.38
CA LEU A 42 4.48 -3.00 -3.31
C LEU A 42 3.28 -2.66 -4.18
N ALA A 43 3.19 -3.26 -5.37
CA ALA A 43 2.06 -3.03 -6.26
C ALA A 43 0.75 -3.47 -5.61
N GLU A 44 0.79 -4.57 -4.89
CA GLU A 44 -0.39 -5.07 -4.20
C GLU A 44 -0.81 -4.12 -3.08
N ILE A 45 0.15 -3.60 -2.34
CA ILE A 45 -0.14 -2.64 -1.28
C ILE A 45 -0.73 -1.35 -1.88
N ASN A 46 -0.13 -0.87 -2.96
CA ASN A 46 -0.65 0.32 -3.64
C ASN A 46 -2.06 0.10 -4.16
N ALA A 47 -2.33 -1.08 -4.70
CA ALA A 47 -3.66 -1.39 -5.20
C ALA A 47 -4.68 -1.35 -4.08
N LYS A 48 -4.29 -1.83 -2.90
CA LYS A 48 -5.20 -1.80 -1.77
C LYS A 48 -5.46 -0.38 -1.31
N ILE A 49 -4.42 0.46 -1.33
CA ILE A 49 -4.59 1.86 -0.96
C ILE A 49 -5.56 2.53 -1.92
N GLU A 50 -5.39 2.30 -3.21
CA GLU A 50 -6.27 2.91 -4.20
C GLU A 50 -7.70 2.39 -4.08
N ALA A 51 -7.85 1.15 -3.67
CA ALA A 51 -9.17 0.54 -3.56
C ALA A 51 -10.03 1.17 -2.48
N GLN A 52 -9.43 1.89 -1.52
CA GLN A 52 -10.23 2.53 -0.50
C GLN A 52 -10.83 3.85 -0.96
N TYR A 53 -10.45 4.35 -2.14
CA TYR A 53 -11.01 5.59 -2.66
C TYR A 53 -12.06 5.29 -3.72
N PRO A 54 -13.23 5.93 -3.63
CA PRO A 54 -14.26 5.72 -4.64
C PRO A 54 -13.82 6.26 -5.99
N VAL A 55 -14.18 5.54 -7.04
CA VAL A 55 -13.88 5.99 -8.39
C VAL A 55 -14.53 7.34 -8.66
N GLU A 56 -15.71 7.54 -8.11
CA GLU A 56 -16.43 8.78 -8.31
C GLU A 56 -15.66 9.98 -7.80
N ALA A 57 -14.97 9.83 -6.68
CA ALA A 57 -14.20 10.94 -6.14
C ALA A 57 -13.08 11.31 -7.10
N GLU A 58 -12.46 10.31 -7.71
CA GLU A 58 -11.40 10.56 -8.67
C GLU A 58 -11.91 11.26 -9.90
N GLU A 59 -13.07 10.88 -10.36
CA GLU A 59 -13.67 11.50 -11.52
C GLU A 59 -14.01 12.95 -11.24
N LYS A 60 -14.49 13.22 -10.04
CA LYS A 60 -14.81 14.58 -9.67
C LYS A 60 -13.58 15.47 -9.72
N ILE A 61 -12.50 14.97 -9.21
CA ILE A 61 -11.26 15.72 -9.20
C ILE A 61 -10.83 16.06 -10.62
N ILE A 62 -10.95 15.09 -11.51
CA ILE A 62 -10.57 15.29 -12.91
C ILE A 62 -11.45 16.33 -13.58
N GLU A 63 -12.72 16.29 -13.27
CA GLU A 63 -13.67 17.20 -13.91
C GLU A 63 -13.44 18.64 -13.52
N GLU A 64 -12.99 18.86 -12.31
CA GLU A 64 -12.77 20.21 -11.84
C GLU A 64 -11.54 20.83 -12.47
N VAL A 65 -10.67 20.02 -12.96
CA VAL A 65 -9.50 20.51 -13.64
C VAL A 65 -9.82 20.94 -15.03
#